data_eb21bcab9b788cc074ad35f910078ce2
#
_entry.id   eb21bcab9b788cc074ad35f910078ce2
#
_cell.length_a   1.000
_cell.length_b   1.000
_cell.length_c   1.000
_cell.angle_alpha   90.00
_cell.angle_beta   90.00
_cell.angle_gamma   90.00
#
_symmetry.space_group_name_H-M   'P 1'
#
loop_
_entity.id
_entity.type
_entity.pdbx_description
1 polymer ?
#
loop_
_entity_poly.entity_id
_entity_poly.type
_entity_poly.pdbx_seq_one_letter_code
_entity_poly.pdbx_strand_id
1 'polypeptide(L)'
;CKKDYPDILEELEKESFRDLLDAGCGPAPMISLLAEKYPDRHYTGLDLTPAMIEQAKKKNISNATFVVGDCENFPFENDSFDAIICSMSFHHYPNPQAFFDSVKRCLRPNGRLILRDVTSDNKILIWLMNTLEMPLANICGHGDVRVPTRDVVMECSRKAGLKVEKFEIRKGMRMHCVVRKA
;
A
#
# COMPACT_ATOMS: atom_id res chain seq x y z
N CYS A 1 10.24 -1.34 6.91
CA CYS A 1 9.81 -1.61 5.52
C CYS A 1 10.57 -2.75 4.86
N LYS A 2 11.92 -2.84 4.92
CA LYS A 2 12.67 -3.97 4.27
C LYS A 2 12.20 -5.36 4.70
N LYS A 3 11.64 -5.51 5.91
CA LYS A 3 11.09 -6.77 6.43
C LYS A 3 9.82 -7.24 5.71
N ASP A 4 9.14 -6.34 5.01
CA ASP A 4 7.89 -6.62 4.29
C ASP A 4 8.13 -7.05 2.84
N TYR A 5 9.33 -6.82 2.29
CA TYR A 5 9.67 -7.10 0.90
C TYR A 5 9.55 -8.57 0.50
N PRO A 6 10.04 -9.55 1.29
CA PRO A 6 9.89 -10.96 0.92
C PRO A 6 8.43 -11.38 0.72
N ASP A 7 7.53 -10.90 1.59
CA ASP A 7 6.11 -11.24 1.52
C ASP A 7 5.43 -10.61 0.30
N ILE A 8 5.81 -9.39 -0.09
CA ILE A 8 5.31 -8.73 -1.29
C ILE A 8 5.80 -9.45 -2.54
N LEU A 9 7.09 -9.80 -2.59
CA LEU A 9 7.67 -10.55 -3.71
C LEU A 9 7.01 -11.91 -3.87
N GLU A 10 6.81 -12.65 -2.78
CA GLU A 10 6.09 -13.93 -2.78
C GLU A 10 4.71 -13.82 -3.45
N GLU A 11 3.94 -12.77 -3.14
CA GLU A 11 2.63 -12.57 -3.75
C GLU A 11 2.72 -12.12 -5.21
N LEU A 12 3.69 -11.28 -5.55
CA LEU A 12 3.88 -10.84 -6.93
C LEU A 12 4.33 -11.97 -7.87
N GLU A 13 5.05 -12.97 -7.35
CA GLU A 13 5.51 -14.14 -8.11
C GLU A 13 4.41 -15.14 -8.45
N LYS A 14 3.29 -15.12 -7.73
CA LYS A 14 2.16 -16.05 -7.97
C LYS A 14 1.46 -15.80 -9.29
N GLU A 15 1.42 -14.56 -9.74
CA GLU A 15 0.76 -14.15 -10.98
C GLU A 15 1.53 -13.05 -11.67
N SER A 16 1.62 -13.11 -12.99
CA SER A 16 2.29 -12.07 -13.77
C SER A 16 1.58 -10.71 -13.63
N PHE A 17 2.37 -9.66 -13.71
CA PHE A 17 1.90 -8.28 -13.80
C PHE A 17 2.77 -7.54 -14.82
N ARG A 18 2.27 -6.48 -15.41
CA ARG A 18 3.01 -5.58 -16.28
C ARG A 18 3.13 -4.19 -15.68
N ASP A 19 2.02 -3.64 -15.25
CA ASP A 19 1.92 -2.29 -14.71
C ASP A 19 1.62 -2.36 -13.20
N LEU A 20 2.52 -1.84 -12.37
CA LEU A 20 2.42 -1.87 -10.92
C LEU A 20 2.45 -0.46 -10.33
N LEU A 21 1.52 -0.20 -9.40
CA LEU A 21 1.51 1.00 -8.55
C LEU A 21 2.04 0.68 -7.15
N ASP A 22 2.97 1.47 -6.66
CA ASP A 22 3.38 1.53 -5.24
C ASP A 22 2.73 2.76 -4.59
N ALA A 23 1.66 2.52 -3.81
CA ALA A 23 0.88 3.56 -3.13
C ALA A 23 1.50 3.88 -1.77
N GLY A 24 1.99 5.12 -1.62
CA GLY A 24 2.83 5.55 -0.51
C GLY A 24 4.27 5.05 -0.69
N CYS A 25 4.83 5.26 -1.89
CA CYS A 25 6.12 4.70 -2.27
C CYS A 25 7.32 5.26 -1.50
N GLY A 26 7.17 6.41 -0.84
CA GLY A 26 8.27 7.12 -0.21
C GLY A 26 9.40 7.41 -1.20
N PRO A 27 10.67 7.19 -0.81
CA PRO A 27 11.82 7.33 -1.71
C PRO A 27 11.99 6.11 -2.64
N ALA A 28 10.93 5.35 -2.89
CA ALA A 28 10.83 4.21 -3.82
C ALA A 28 11.85 3.07 -3.61
N PRO A 29 12.07 2.55 -2.40
CA PRO A 29 12.99 1.45 -2.20
C PRO A 29 12.44 0.12 -2.75
N MET A 30 11.11 -0.10 -2.73
CA MET A 30 10.49 -1.29 -3.29
C MET A 30 10.53 -1.26 -4.81
N ILE A 31 10.20 -0.13 -5.44
CA ILE A 31 10.29 0.01 -6.90
C ILE A 31 11.74 -0.23 -7.38
N SER A 32 12.75 0.25 -6.65
CA SER A 32 14.15 -0.02 -7.00
C SER A 32 14.47 -1.51 -7.06
N LEU A 33 14.01 -2.26 -6.05
CA LEU A 33 14.19 -3.71 -5.99
C LEU A 33 13.44 -4.44 -7.11
N LEU A 34 12.19 -4.01 -7.37
CA LEU A 34 11.35 -4.62 -8.40
C LEU A 34 11.88 -4.35 -9.81
N ALA A 35 12.34 -3.13 -10.08
CA ALA A 35 12.88 -2.74 -11.37
C ALA A 35 14.19 -3.50 -11.71
N GLU A 36 15.02 -3.78 -10.70
CA GLU A 36 16.19 -4.63 -10.85
C GLU A 36 15.82 -6.09 -11.15
N LYS A 37 14.82 -6.62 -10.42
CA LYS A 37 14.38 -8.01 -10.55
C LYS A 37 13.57 -8.27 -11.83
N TYR A 38 12.73 -7.30 -12.23
CA TYR A 38 11.82 -7.40 -13.38
C TYR A 38 11.93 -6.15 -14.26
N PRO A 39 13.00 -6.03 -15.05
CA PRO A 39 13.31 -4.82 -15.83
C PRO A 39 12.34 -4.56 -17.00
N ASP A 40 11.55 -5.54 -17.40
CA ASP A 40 10.56 -5.50 -18.48
C ASP A 40 9.17 -5.03 -18.01
N ARG A 41 9.01 -4.69 -16.74
CA ARG A 41 7.76 -4.20 -16.14
C ARG A 41 7.76 -2.68 -16.04
N HIS A 42 6.55 -2.10 -15.84
CA HIS A 42 6.38 -0.68 -15.62
C HIS A 42 5.97 -0.42 -14.17
N TYR A 43 6.56 0.60 -13.56
CA TYR A 43 6.33 0.96 -12.19
C TYR A 43 5.84 2.40 -12.08
N THR A 44 4.85 2.61 -11.22
CA THR A 44 4.41 3.95 -10.82
C THR A 44 4.54 4.06 -9.31
N GLY A 45 5.21 5.09 -8.83
CA GLY A 45 5.25 5.44 -7.42
C GLY A 45 4.38 6.65 -7.15
N LEU A 46 3.47 6.55 -6.18
CA LEU A 46 2.63 7.64 -5.70
C LEU A 46 2.97 7.94 -4.25
N ASP A 47 3.21 9.19 -3.92
CA ASP A 47 3.41 9.65 -2.55
C ASP A 47 2.88 11.06 -2.37
N LEU A 48 2.32 11.37 -1.20
CA LEU A 48 1.78 12.68 -0.89
C LEU A 48 2.88 13.73 -0.72
N THR A 49 4.10 13.30 -0.35
CA THR A 49 5.21 14.16 0.04
C THR A 49 6.11 14.49 -1.15
N PRO A 50 6.17 15.75 -1.64
CA PRO A 50 7.03 16.11 -2.77
C PRO A 50 8.50 15.76 -2.57
N ALA A 51 9.04 15.92 -1.35
CA ALA A 51 10.42 15.60 -1.04
C ALA A 51 10.74 14.09 -1.19
N MET A 52 9.77 13.21 -0.92
CA MET A 52 9.92 11.76 -1.14
C MET A 52 9.98 11.45 -2.64
N ILE A 53 9.10 12.06 -3.41
CA ILE A 53 9.07 11.90 -4.87
C ILE A 53 10.36 12.45 -5.52
N GLU A 54 10.90 13.56 -5.05
CA GLU A 54 12.20 14.06 -5.52
C GLU A 54 13.34 13.07 -5.24
N GLN A 55 13.36 12.44 -4.06
CA GLN A 55 14.34 11.41 -3.74
C GLN A 55 14.15 10.16 -4.61
N ALA A 56 12.92 9.75 -4.87
CA ALA A 56 12.61 8.64 -5.75
C ALA A 56 13.12 8.90 -7.18
N LYS A 57 12.86 10.08 -7.75
CA LYS A 57 13.32 10.50 -9.07
C LYS A 57 14.85 10.49 -9.22
N LYS A 58 15.59 10.85 -8.17
CA LYS A 58 17.07 10.83 -8.17
C LYS A 58 17.67 9.43 -8.39
N LYS A 59 16.89 8.36 -8.22
CA LYS A 59 17.33 6.99 -8.48
C LYS A 59 17.44 6.65 -9.96
N ASN A 60 16.86 7.48 -10.84
CA ASN A 60 16.92 7.34 -12.31
C ASN A 60 16.52 5.95 -12.81
N ILE A 61 15.41 5.40 -12.27
CA ILE A 61 14.87 4.10 -12.68
C ILE A 61 14.11 4.30 -14.00
N SER A 62 14.66 3.75 -15.10
CA SER A 62 14.19 4.03 -16.47
C SER A 62 12.77 3.59 -16.78
N ASN A 63 12.28 2.55 -16.11
CA ASN A 63 10.93 1.98 -16.25
C ASN A 63 10.01 2.35 -15.10
N ALA A 64 10.28 3.46 -14.39
CA ALA A 64 9.45 3.96 -13.31
C ALA A 64 9.06 5.43 -13.49
N THR A 65 7.82 5.74 -13.14
CA THR A 65 7.27 7.10 -13.06
C THR A 65 6.91 7.43 -11.61
N PHE A 66 7.19 8.66 -11.18
CA PHE A 66 6.91 9.09 -9.81
C PHE A 66 6.03 10.33 -9.79
N VAL A 67 4.92 10.25 -9.06
CA VAL A 67 3.84 11.24 -9.02
C VAL A 67 3.61 11.71 -7.58
N VAL A 68 3.52 13.01 -7.37
CA VAL A 68 3.02 13.56 -6.12
C VAL A 68 1.49 13.51 -6.15
N GLY A 69 0.89 12.86 -5.15
CA GLY A 69 -0.57 12.76 -5.10
C GLY A 69 -1.06 12.01 -3.87
N ASP A 70 -2.36 12.09 -3.67
CA ASP A 70 -3.05 11.50 -2.53
C ASP A 70 -3.47 10.05 -2.82
N CYS A 71 -3.10 9.14 -1.92
CA CYS A 71 -3.50 7.74 -2.00
C CYS A 71 -5.01 7.52 -1.72
N GLU A 72 -5.70 8.49 -1.19
CA GLU A 72 -7.16 8.46 -1.06
C GLU A 72 -7.88 8.89 -2.35
N ASN A 73 -7.15 9.51 -3.29
CA ASN A 73 -7.68 9.93 -4.59
C ASN A 73 -6.62 9.77 -5.69
N PHE A 74 -6.43 8.55 -6.18
CA PHE A 74 -5.41 8.26 -7.18
C PHE A 74 -5.59 9.11 -8.46
N PRO A 75 -4.55 9.84 -8.91
CA PRO A 75 -4.62 10.67 -10.12
C PRO A 75 -4.36 9.85 -11.40
N PHE A 76 -4.95 8.66 -11.48
CA PHE A 76 -4.75 7.72 -12.60
C PHE A 76 -6.09 7.34 -13.23
N GLU A 77 -6.03 6.93 -14.49
CA GLU A 77 -7.17 6.43 -15.24
C GLU A 77 -7.70 5.10 -14.64
N ASN A 78 -8.93 4.76 -15.02
CA ASN A 78 -9.51 3.47 -14.66
C ASN A 78 -8.70 2.32 -15.28
N ASP A 79 -8.66 1.18 -14.61
CA ASP A 79 -8.06 -0.06 -15.14
C ASP A 79 -6.60 0.11 -15.62
N SER A 80 -5.80 0.88 -14.88
CA SER A 80 -4.40 1.21 -15.21
C SER A 80 -3.40 0.16 -14.74
N PHE A 81 -3.67 -0.55 -13.65
CA PHE A 81 -2.69 -1.41 -12.98
C PHE A 81 -3.14 -2.86 -12.83
N ASP A 82 -2.21 -3.80 -13.05
CA ASP A 82 -2.40 -5.22 -12.76
C ASP A 82 -2.21 -5.53 -11.28
N ALA A 83 -1.30 -4.78 -10.64
CA ALA A 83 -1.01 -4.91 -9.23
C ALA A 83 -0.84 -3.52 -8.58
N ILE A 84 -1.37 -3.38 -7.37
CA ILE A 84 -1.12 -2.24 -6.48
C ILE A 84 -0.48 -2.82 -5.22
N ILE A 85 0.60 -2.22 -4.77
CA ILE A 85 1.18 -2.50 -3.47
C ILE A 85 1.01 -1.28 -2.57
N CYS A 86 0.79 -1.51 -1.28
CA CYS A 86 0.81 -0.47 -0.25
C CYS A 86 1.53 -1.06 0.97
N SER A 87 2.70 -0.53 1.28
CA SER A 87 3.57 -1.08 2.33
C SER A 87 3.94 -0.03 3.36
N MET A 88 3.46 -0.19 4.59
CA MET A 88 3.74 0.71 5.71
C MET A 88 3.37 2.17 5.39
N SER A 89 2.19 2.35 4.82
CA SER A 89 1.64 3.65 4.43
C SER A 89 0.15 3.78 4.77
N PHE A 90 -0.60 2.69 4.78
CA PHE A 90 -2.05 2.71 4.96
C PHE A 90 -2.49 3.27 6.33
N HIS A 91 -1.67 3.14 7.37
CA HIS A 91 -1.93 3.73 8.69
C HIS A 91 -1.91 5.27 8.72
N HIS A 92 -1.41 5.90 7.64
CA HIS A 92 -1.45 7.36 7.49
C HIS A 92 -2.74 7.87 6.84
N TYR A 93 -3.63 7.00 6.32
CA TYR A 93 -4.79 7.45 5.55
C TYR A 93 -6.00 7.74 6.45
N PRO A 94 -6.46 9.02 6.52
CA PRO A 94 -7.63 9.42 7.32
C PRO A 94 -8.92 8.75 6.84
N ASN A 95 -9.08 8.59 5.53
CA ASN A 95 -10.26 7.99 4.91
C ASN A 95 -9.91 6.69 4.18
N PRO A 96 -9.79 5.56 4.89
CA PRO A 96 -9.44 4.29 4.28
C PRO A 96 -10.42 3.82 3.20
N GLN A 97 -11.70 4.24 3.26
CA GLN A 97 -12.67 3.90 2.22
C GLN A 97 -12.28 4.54 0.88
N ALA A 98 -11.89 5.80 0.87
CA ALA A 98 -11.49 6.50 -0.35
C ALA A 98 -10.26 5.84 -1.01
N PHE A 99 -9.31 5.31 -0.20
CA PHE A 99 -8.20 4.50 -0.71
C PHE A 99 -8.71 3.24 -1.42
N PHE A 100 -9.61 2.46 -0.80
CA PHE A 100 -10.15 1.25 -1.43
C PHE A 100 -10.99 1.54 -2.68
N ASP A 101 -11.72 2.65 -2.71
CA ASP A 101 -12.46 3.10 -3.90
C ASP A 101 -11.50 3.47 -5.05
N SER A 102 -10.39 4.14 -4.75
CA SER A 102 -9.31 4.44 -5.71
C SER A 102 -8.63 3.16 -6.21
N VAL A 103 -8.37 2.20 -5.32
CA VAL A 103 -7.85 0.87 -5.67
C VAL A 103 -8.80 0.16 -6.62
N LYS A 104 -10.11 0.09 -6.30
CA LYS A 104 -11.13 -0.55 -7.16
C LYS A 104 -11.16 0.08 -8.55
N ARG A 105 -11.11 1.40 -8.63
CA ARG A 105 -11.16 2.14 -9.89
C ARG A 105 -9.93 1.86 -10.77
N CYS A 106 -8.74 1.89 -10.17
CA CYS A 106 -7.49 1.84 -10.94
C CYS A 106 -6.96 0.42 -11.19
N LEU A 107 -7.41 -0.59 -10.45
CA LEU A 107 -7.09 -1.99 -10.77
C LEU A 107 -7.81 -2.43 -12.05
N ARG A 108 -7.10 -3.14 -12.91
CA ARG A 108 -7.68 -3.91 -14.02
C ARG A 108 -8.56 -5.05 -13.51
N PRO A 109 -9.48 -5.59 -14.32
CA PRO A 109 -10.17 -6.85 -14.00
C PRO A 109 -9.16 -7.94 -13.62
N ASN A 110 -9.45 -8.68 -12.56
CA ASN A 110 -8.54 -9.65 -11.93
C ASN A 110 -7.24 -9.07 -11.33
N GLY A 111 -7.06 -7.76 -11.35
CA GLY A 111 -5.94 -7.09 -10.67
C GLY A 111 -6.02 -7.23 -9.15
N ARG A 112 -4.89 -7.07 -8.47
CA ARG A 112 -4.79 -7.29 -7.02
C ARG A 112 -4.08 -6.15 -6.29
N LEU A 113 -4.56 -5.88 -5.07
CA LEU A 113 -3.87 -5.09 -4.07
C LEU A 113 -3.13 -6.02 -3.11
N ILE A 114 -1.86 -5.75 -2.85
CA ILE A 114 -1.06 -6.39 -1.79
C ILE A 114 -0.82 -5.33 -0.71
N LEU A 115 -1.47 -5.49 0.43
CA LEU A 115 -1.42 -4.53 1.54
C LEU A 115 -0.59 -5.10 2.70
N ARG A 116 0.44 -4.37 3.09
CA ARG A 116 1.31 -4.67 4.22
C ARG A 116 1.35 -3.50 5.18
N ASP A 117 0.95 -3.74 6.44
CA ASP A 117 0.97 -2.69 7.46
C ASP A 117 1.09 -3.28 8.87
N VAL A 118 1.21 -2.43 9.87
CA VAL A 118 1.14 -2.82 11.27
C VAL A 118 -0.31 -3.14 11.65
N THR A 119 -0.55 -4.23 12.37
CA THR A 119 -1.87 -4.57 12.94
C THR A 119 -1.74 -5.60 14.07
N SER A 120 -2.82 -5.86 14.78
CA SER A 120 -2.92 -6.92 15.79
C SER A 120 -4.35 -7.44 15.88
N ASP A 121 -4.53 -8.69 16.30
CA ASP A 121 -5.85 -9.23 16.70
C ASP A 121 -6.18 -8.89 18.18
N ASN A 122 -5.22 -8.38 18.94
CA ASN A 122 -5.43 -7.96 20.33
C ASN A 122 -6.09 -6.58 20.37
N LYS A 123 -7.40 -6.55 20.66
CA LYS A 123 -8.21 -5.32 20.70
C LYS A 123 -7.72 -4.31 21.74
N ILE A 124 -7.20 -4.78 22.88
CA ILE A 124 -6.65 -3.91 23.94
C ILE A 124 -5.37 -3.24 23.43
N LEU A 125 -4.50 -4.00 22.78
CA LEU A 125 -3.27 -3.46 22.21
C LEU A 125 -3.57 -2.42 21.13
N ILE A 126 -4.49 -2.71 20.20
CA ILE A 126 -4.94 -1.76 19.17
C ILE A 126 -5.51 -0.48 19.81
N TRP A 127 -6.33 -0.64 20.85
CA TRP A 127 -6.88 0.51 21.58
C TRP A 127 -5.76 1.37 22.20
N LEU A 128 -4.79 0.74 22.86
CA LEU A 128 -3.62 1.44 23.46
C LEU A 128 -2.80 2.16 22.37
N MET A 129 -2.51 1.50 21.26
CA MET A 129 -1.77 2.09 20.16
C MET A 129 -2.50 3.31 19.58
N ASN A 130 -3.80 3.21 19.33
CA ASN A 130 -4.58 4.30 18.75
C ASN A 130 -4.84 5.46 19.72
N THR A 131 -4.86 5.21 21.05
CA THR A 131 -5.17 6.24 22.06
C THR A 131 -3.92 6.90 22.66
N LEU A 132 -2.79 6.22 22.68
CA LEU A 132 -1.55 6.71 23.30
C LEU A 132 -0.40 6.84 22.30
N GLU A 133 -0.08 5.77 21.57
CA GLU A 133 1.11 5.73 20.71
C GLU A 133 0.95 6.64 19.50
N MET A 134 -0.16 6.53 18.74
CA MET A 134 -0.40 7.33 17.54
C MET A 134 -0.48 8.85 17.83
N PRO A 135 -1.22 9.33 18.86
CA PRO A 135 -1.20 10.75 19.20
C PRO A 135 0.19 11.27 19.61
N LEU A 136 0.97 10.46 20.34
CA LEU A 136 2.34 10.83 20.72
C LEU A 136 3.27 10.87 19.49
N ALA A 137 3.15 9.89 18.59
CA ALA A 137 3.90 9.88 17.34
C ALA A 137 3.58 11.11 16.48
N ASN A 138 2.32 11.55 16.44
CA ASN A 138 1.91 12.75 15.72
C ASN A 138 2.47 14.05 16.31
N ILE A 139 2.66 14.14 17.62
CA ILE A 139 3.38 15.28 18.24
C ILE A 139 4.81 15.35 17.71
N CYS A 140 5.41 14.19 17.37
CA CYS A 140 6.73 14.10 16.76
C CYS A 140 6.72 14.25 15.22
N GLY A 141 5.57 14.53 14.60
CA GLY A 141 5.44 14.80 13.16
C GLY A 141 5.37 13.56 12.27
N HIS A 142 5.00 12.37 12.80
CA HIS A 142 4.94 11.13 12.01
C HIS A 142 3.70 11.06 11.10
N GLY A 143 2.62 11.79 11.40
CA GLY A 143 1.40 11.80 10.58
C GLY A 143 0.58 10.50 10.64
N ASP A 144 0.79 9.68 11.68
CA ASP A 144 0.07 8.42 11.88
C ASP A 144 -1.38 8.69 12.30
N VAL A 145 -2.36 8.10 11.62
CA VAL A 145 -3.78 8.33 11.90
C VAL A 145 -4.33 7.22 12.80
N ARG A 146 -4.12 5.97 12.41
CA ARG A 146 -4.59 4.80 13.16
C ARG A 146 -3.90 3.51 12.75
N VAL A 147 -3.83 2.56 13.66
CA VAL A 147 -3.49 1.17 13.32
C VAL A 147 -4.68 0.54 12.58
N PRO A 148 -4.52 0.11 11.32
CA PRO A 148 -5.59 -0.55 10.59
C PRO A 148 -5.93 -1.91 11.19
N THR A 149 -7.22 -2.23 11.28
CA THR A 149 -7.70 -3.52 11.78
C THR A 149 -8.22 -4.39 10.64
N ARG A 150 -8.37 -5.70 10.92
CA ARG A 150 -9.04 -6.63 10.01
C ARG A 150 -10.43 -6.10 9.61
N ASP A 151 -11.22 -5.65 10.59
CA ASP A 151 -12.60 -5.19 10.36
C ASP A 151 -12.64 -4.00 9.39
N VAL A 152 -11.73 -3.04 9.54
CA VAL A 152 -11.62 -1.88 8.63
C VAL A 152 -11.31 -2.34 7.20
N VAL A 153 -10.32 -3.22 7.03
CA VAL A 153 -9.93 -3.73 5.70
C VAL A 153 -11.08 -4.52 5.05
N MET A 154 -11.73 -5.41 5.81
CA MET A 154 -12.86 -6.22 5.30
C MET A 154 -14.04 -5.34 4.90
N GLU A 155 -14.41 -4.35 5.73
CA GLU A 155 -15.54 -3.48 5.46
C GLU A 155 -15.30 -2.54 4.28
N CYS A 156 -14.12 -1.90 4.22
CA CYS A 156 -13.76 -1.02 3.09
C CYS A 156 -13.68 -1.79 1.78
N SER A 157 -13.09 -2.99 1.78
CA SER A 157 -13.04 -3.86 0.60
C SER A 157 -14.46 -4.22 0.14
N ARG A 158 -15.33 -4.65 1.06
CA ARG A 158 -16.71 -5.01 0.76
C ARG A 158 -17.49 -3.83 0.15
N LYS A 159 -17.39 -2.64 0.75
CA LYS A 159 -18.05 -1.41 0.25
C LYS A 159 -17.56 -1.01 -1.13
N ALA A 160 -16.26 -1.15 -1.40
CA ALA A 160 -15.68 -0.88 -2.71
C ALA A 160 -16.00 -1.98 -3.76
N GLY A 161 -16.64 -3.08 -3.38
CA GLY A 161 -16.90 -4.21 -4.28
C GLY A 161 -15.62 -4.96 -4.65
N LEU A 162 -14.69 -5.07 -3.72
CA LEU A 162 -13.46 -5.85 -3.80
C LEU A 162 -13.58 -7.11 -2.94
N LYS A 163 -12.86 -8.17 -3.32
CA LYS A 163 -12.82 -9.44 -2.57
C LYS A 163 -11.50 -9.58 -1.83
N VAL A 164 -11.56 -9.74 -0.52
CA VAL A 164 -10.38 -10.11 0.29
C VAL A 164 -10.14 -11.61 0.10
N GLU A 165 -9.00 -11.97 -0.52
CA GLU A 165 -8.59 -13.36 -0.74
C GLU A 165 -7.73 -13.89 0.41
N LYS A 166 -6.92 -13.03 0.98
CA LYS A 166 -6.02 -13.39 2.07
C LYS A 166 -5.98 -12.26 3.10
N PHE A 167 -6.02 -12.62 4.38
CA PHE A 167 -5.71 -11.73 5.48
C PHE A 167 -5.02 -12.52 6.58
N GLU A 168 -3.75 -12.25 6.79
CA GLU A 168 -2.90 -12.89 7.79
C GLU A 168 -2.23 -11.84 8.66
N ILE A 169 -2.00 -12.17 9.93
CA ILE A 169 -1.09 -11.41 10.79
C ILE A 169 0.18 -12.24 10.95
N ARG A 170 1.26 -11.75 10.36
CA ARG A 170 2.57 -12.38 10.37
C ARG A 170 3.40 -11.88 11.55
N LYS A 171 4.58 -12.49 11.77
CA LYS A 171 5.49 -12.15 12.86
C LYS A 171 5.77 -10.64 12.91
N GLY A 172 5.75 -10.08 14.12
CA GLY A 172 5.99 -8.65 14.36
C GLY A 172 4.79 -7.76 14.08
N MET A 173 3.57 -8.28 14.29
CA MET A 173 2.31 -7.55 14.09
C MET A 173 2.18 -6.99 12.66
N ARG A 174 2.53 -7.81 11.66
CA ARG A 174 2.48 -7.41 10.25
C ARG A 174 1.27 -7.99 9.55
N MET A 175 0.32 -7.11 9.21
CA MET A 175 -0.76 -7.45 8.30
C MET A 175 -0.18 -7.85 6.94
N HIS A 176 -0.66 -8.95 6.40
CA HIS A 176 -0.44 -9.36 5.02
C HIS A 176 -1.80 -9.65 4.40
N CYS A 177 -2.24 -8.78 3.52
CA CYS A 177 -3.57 -8.86 2.94
C CYS A 177 -3.48 -8.79 1.42
N VAL A 178 -4.24 -9.67 0.75
CA VAL A 178 -4.42 -9.66 -0.71
C VAL A 178 -5.89 -9.43 -0.99
N VAL A 179 -6.15 -8.40 -1.79
CA VAL A 179 -7.50 -7.99 -2.18
C VAL A 179 -7.58 -7.95 -3.70
N ARG A 180 -8.66 -8.48 -4.27
CA ARG A 180 -8.83 -8.62 -5.71
C ARG A 180 -10.02 -7.85 -6.24
N LYS A 181 -9.84 -7.31 -7.43
CA LYS A 181 -10.94 -6.83 -8.28
C LYS A 181 -11.49 -8.01 -9.07
N ALA A 182 -12.75 -8.35 -8.81
CA ALA A 182 -13.48 -9.35 -9.59
C ALA A 182 -13.95 -8.74 -10.92
#